data_bd1cfa5a194b8015b5ed526018d54286
#
_entry.id   bd1cfa5a194b8015b5ed526018d54286
#
_cell.length_a   1.000
_cell.length_b   1.000
_cell.length_c   1.000
_cell.angle_alpha   90.00
_cell.angle_beta   90.00
_cell.angle_gamma   90.00
#
_symmetry.space_group_name_H-M   'P 1'
#
loop_
_entity.id
_entity.type
_entity.pdbx_description
1 polymer ?
#
loop_
_entity_poly.entity_id
_entity_poly.type
_entity_poly.pdbx_seq_one_letter_code
_entity_poly.pdbx_strand_id
1 'polypeptide(L)'
;NNINETDERSSFGFAILGFFIPIVGFILFLIYDGKKPKRAKSAGKGALIGFITKIVLSIILVILYVVFAATLFTNISNDIESNILAIGDAFREETTDEILEKYVDVSFGEFKVTNNGYFSETTLDITVKNKAEKQCTYYITIEAVDANGARIETDMIYADRLGAGQEIYLKAFEYVDQEKLNQFKKATFRVLEINKYDY
;
A
#
# COMPACT_ATOMS: atom_id res chain seq x y z
N ASN A 1 46.09 67.32 -29.00
CA ASN A 1 45.24 66.25 -29.54
C ASN A 1 44.97 65.15 -28.55
N ASN A 2 44.13 65.39 -27.55
CA ASN A 2 43.71 64.38 -26.57
C ASN A 2 42.19 64.16 -26.70
N ILE A 3 41.79 63.40 -27.68
CA ILE A 3 40.37 63.08 -27.88
C ILE A 3 40.07 61.57 -27.79
N ASN A 4 41.04 60.71 -27.51
CA ASN A 4 40.87 59.26 -27.69
C ASN A 4 40.65 58.41 -26.43
N GLU A 5 40.81 58.94 -25.20
CA GLU A 5 40.65 58.09 -23.99
C GLU A 5 39.21 58.01 -23.44
N THR A 6 38.37 58.98 -23.70
CA THR A 6 36.98 58.97 -23.22
C THR A 6 36.05 58.09 -24.01
N ASP A 7 36.43 57.67 -25.22
CA ASP A 7 35.57 56.91 -26.13
C ASP A 7 35.63 55.37 -25.84
N GLU A 8 36.69 54.84 -25.25
CA GLU A 8 36.81 53.42 -24.93
C GLU A 8 36.04 52.99 -23.66
N ARG A 9 36.03 53.82 -22.63
CA ARG A 9 35.25 53.56 -21.40
C ARG A 9 33.76 53.54 -21.68
N SER A 10 33.29 54.40 -22.57
CA SER A 10 31.91 54.47 -23.01
C SER A 10 31.45 53.20 -23.74
N SER A 11 32.34 52.52 -24.44
CA SER A 11 32.03 51.29 -25.21
C SER A 11 31.79 50.08 -24.30
N PHE A 12 32.54 49.96 -23.18
CA PHE A 12 32.40 48.85 -22.23
C PHE A 12 31.04 48.91 -21.45
N GLY A 13 30.64 50.13 -21.03
CA GLY A 13 29.36 50.33 -20.39
C GLY A 13 28.14 49.90 -21.22
N PHE A 14 28.19 50.19 -22.53
CA PHE A 14 27.13 49.72 -23.44
C PHE A 14 27.09 48.20 -23.64
N ALA A 15 28.24 47.51 -23.57
CA ALA A 15 28.31 46.06 -23.62
C ALA A 15 27.70 45.41 -22.35
N ILE A 16 27.98 45.94 -21.17
CA ILE A 16 27.38 45.49 -19.91
C ILE A 16 25.85 45.69 -19.93
N LEU A 17 25.40 46.85 -20.34
CA LEU A 17 23.97 47.18 -20.38
C LEU A 17 23.20 46.27 -21.37
N GLY A 18 23.80 45.95 -22.51
CA GLY A 18 23.26 45.01 -23.49
C GLY A 18 23.23 43.54 -22.95
N PHE A 19 24.19 43.17 -22.11
CA PHE A 19 24.24 41.84 -21.50
C PHE A 19 23.10 41.64 -20.47
N PHE A 20 22.88 42.60 -19.58
CA PHE A 20 21.86 42.46 -18.55
C PHE A 20 20.42 42.64 -19.09
N ILE A 21 20.23 43.51 -20.06
CA ILE A 21 18.93 43.77 -20.68
C ILE A 21 19.08 43.66 -22.22
N PRO A 22 18.96 42.45 -22.81
CA PRO A 22 19.23 42.20 -24.22
C PRO A 22 18.37 43.05 -25.16
N ILE A 23 17.13 43.34 -24.79
CA ILE A 23 16.22 44.19 -25.57
C ILE A 23 16.76 45.62 -25.68
N VAL A 24 17.25 46.18 -24.55
CA VAL A 24 17.85 47.54 -24.54
C VAL A 24 19.14 47.55 -25.37
N GLY A 25 19.97 46.53 -25.27
CA GLY A 25 21.17 46.38 -26.08
C GLY A 25 20.90 46.28 -27.56
N PHE A 26 19.82 45.63 -27.97
CA PHE A 26 19.38 45.55 -29.36
C PHE A 26 18.85 46.90 -29.87
N ILE A 27 18.05 47.61 -29.08
CA ILE A 27 17.57 48.95 -29.41
C ILE A 27 18.74 49.93 -29.56
N LEU A 28 19.69 49.88 -28.64
CA LEU A 28 20.90 50.72 -28.72
C LEU A 28 21.75 50.39 -29.96
N PHE A 29 21.85 49.13 -30.36
CA PHE A 29 22.49 48.70 -31.58
C PHE A 29 21.83 49.40 -32.81
N LEU A 30 20.50 49.33 -32.89
CA LEU A 30 19.75 49.94 -34.01
C LEU A 30 19.88 51.48 -34.06
N ILE A 31 19.90 52.15 -32.90
CA ILE A 31 20.00 53.63 -32.83
C ILE A 31 21.42 54.10 -33.20
N TYR A 32 22.44 53.37 -32.84
CA TYR A 32 23.83 53.75 -33.04
C TYR A 32 24.44 53.18 -34.32
N ASP A 33 23.76 52.24 -34.98
CA ASP A 33 24.18 51.66 -36.25
C ASP A 33 24.29 52.74 -37.33
N GLY A 34 25.14 53.16 -37.85
CA GLY A 34 25.31 54.27 -38.81
C GLY A 34 25.88 55.58 -38.24
N LYS A 35 25.78 55.83 -36.92
CA LYS A 35 26.32 57.05 -36.31
C LYS A 35 27.63 56.84 -35.55
N LYS A 36 27.74 55.70 -34.81
CA LYS A 36 28.90 55.34 -34.01
C LYS A 36 29.09 53.82 -34.05
N PRO A 37 29.72 53.28 -35.11
CA PRO A 37 29.76 51.84 -35.37
C PRO A 37 30.47 51.02 -34.30
N LYS A 38 31.45 51.56 -33.57
CA LYS A 38 32.12 50.84 -32.46
C LYS A 38 31.18 50.61 -31.26
N ARG A 39 30.34 51.58 -30.92
CA ARG A 39 29.36 51.47 -29.81
C ARG A 39 28.22 50.55 -30.18
N ALA A 40 27.72 50.60 -31.40
CA ALA A 40 26.70 49.70 -31.91
C ALA A 40 27.15 48.25 -31.89
N LYS A 41 28.34 47.94 -32.41
CA LYS A 41 28.91 46.58 -32.38
C LYS A 41 29.11 46.05 -30.98
N SER A 42 29.54 46.88 -30.02
CA SER A 42 29.73 46.48 -28.60
C SER A 42 28.37 46.18 -27.94
N ALA A 43 27.36 47.00 -28.10
CA ALA A 43 26.02 46.80 -27.57
C ALA A 43 25.36 45.54 -28.16
N GLY A 44 25.49 45.33 -29.47
CA GLY A 44 24.94 44.14 -30.15
C GLY A 44 25.61 42.83 -29.72
N LYS A 45 26.93 42.80 -29.55
CA LYS A 45 27.66 41.63 -29.01
C LYS A 45 27.19 41.32 -27.58
N GLY A 46 27.07 42.34 -26.73
CA GLY A 46 26.61 42.15 -25.34
C GLY A 46 25.20 41.62 -25.31
N ALA A 47 24.29 42.14 -26.12
CA ALA A 47 22.90 41.66 -26.22
C ALA A 47 22.81 40.20 -26.68
N LEU A 48 23.57 39.82 -27.71
CA LEU A 48 23.60 38.46 -28.23
C LEU A 48 24.12 37.45 -27.19
N ILE A 49 25.25 37.76 -26.54
CA ILE A 49 25.82 36.90 -25.49
C ILE A 49 24.87 36.81 -24.32
N GLY A 50 24.30 37.92 -23.86
CA GLY A 50 23.31 37.93 -22.77
C GLY A 50 22.06 37.10 -23.07
N PHE A 51 21.58 37.14 -24.30
CA PHE A 51 20.42 36.38 -24.77
C PHE A 51 20.72 34.88 -24.77
N ILE A 52 21.84 34.44 -25.34
CA ILE A 52 22.27 33.05 -25.38
C ILE A 52 22.47 32.53 -23.95
N THR A 53 23.15 33.27 -23.08
CA THR A 53 23.40 32.90 -21.69
C THR A 53 22.08 32.69 -20.93
N LYS A 54 21.08 33.57 -21.14
CA LYS A 54 19.77 33.39 -20.48
C LYS A 54 19.02 32.17 -20.97
N ILE A 55 19.10 31.87 -22.27
CA ILE A 55 18.48 30.63 -22.80
C ILE A 55 19.13 29.41 -22.18
N VAL A 56 20.45 29.33 -22.17
CA VAL A 56 21.17 28.18 -21.56
C VAL A 56 20.83 28.04 -20.07
N LEU A 57 20.86 29.16 -19.34
CA LEU A 57 20.52 29.16 -17.92
C LEU A 57 19.09 28.72 -17.66
N SER A 58 18.12 29.18 -18.49
CA SER A 58 16.73 28.78 -18.36
C SER A 58 16.53 27.29 -18.62
N ILE A 59 17.23 26.71 -19.59
CA ILE A 59 17.18 25.28 -19.88
C ILE A 59 17.71 24.48 -18.67
N ILE A 60 18.84 24.90 -18.10
CA ILE A 60 19.42 24.26 -16.91
C ILE A 60 18.43 24.30 -15.73
N LEU A 61 17.82 25.46 -15.49
CA LEU A 61 16.83 25.61 -14.40
C LEU A 61 15.60 24.73 -14.62
N VAL A 62 15.12 24.61 -15.86
CA VAL A 62 13.98 23.73 -16.18
C VAL A 62 14.36 22.25 -15.91
N ILE A 63 15.56 21.83 -16.33
CA ILE A 63 16.02 20.46 -16.09
C ILE A 63 16.12 20.19 -14.58
N LEU A 64 16.71 21.08 -13.81
CA LEU A 64 16.83 20.98 -12.36
C LEU A 64 15.43 20.91 -11.70
N TYR A 65 14.49 21.75 -12.15
CA TYR A 65 13.12 21.73 -11.66
C TYR A 65 12.42 20.40 -11.95
N VAL A 66 12.55 19.87 -13.17
CA VAL A 66 11.94 18.58 -13.54
C VAL A 66 12.52 17.45 -12.72
N VAL A 67 13.86 17.39 -12.54
CA VAL A 67 14.51 16.36 -11.71
C VAL A 67 14.07 16.47 -10.27
N PHE A 68 14.01 17.67 -9.70
CA PHE A 68 13.56 17.90 -8.34
C PHE A 68 12.08 17.51 -8.15
N ALA A 69 11.21 17.92 -9.08
CA ALA A 69 9.80 17.54 -9.05
C ALA A 69 9.59 16.02 -9.16
N ALA A 70 10.37 15.35 -10.04
CA ALA A 70 10.32 13.90 -10.17
C ALA A 70 10.74 13.17 -8.89
N THR A 71 11.81 13.63 -8.21
CA THR A 71 12.24 13.04 -6.93
C THR A 71 11.22 13.25 -5.81
N LEU A 72 10.60 14.41 -5.73
CA LEU A 72 9.52 14.64 -4.76
C LEU A 72 8.32 13.74 -5.05
N PHE A 73 7.93 13.62 -6.31
CA PHE A 73 6.78 12.79 -6.69
C PHE A 73 7.01 11.31 -6.38
N THR A 74 8.19 10.77 -6.66
CA THR A 74 8.52 9.36 -6.34
C THR A 74 8.53 9.09 -4.84
N ASN A 75 9.08 10.00 -4.03
CA ASN A 75 9.07 9.85 -2.58
C ASN A 75 7.64 9.86 -2.02
N ILE A 76 6.80 10.80 -2.46
CA ILE A 76 5.40 10.88 -2.04
C ILE A 76 4.62 9.63 -2.48
N SER A 77 4.84 9.14 -3.69
CA SER A 77 4.17 7.94 -4.20
C SER A 77 4.52 6.69 -3.38
N ASN A 78 5.79 6.50 -3.05
CA ASN A 78 6.25 5.38 -2.24
C ASN A 78 5.69 5.43 -0.81
N ASP A 79 5.63 6.62 -0.20
CA ASP A 79 5.05 6.81 1.13
C ASP A 79 3.54 6.53 1.13
N ILE A 80 2.82 6.95 0.09
CA ILE A 80 1.39 6.67 -0.07
C ILE A 80 1.15 5.18 -0.26
N GLU A 81 1.91 4.51 -1.13
CA GLU A 81 1.77 3.08 -1.39
C GLU A 81 2.04 2.25 -0.13
N SER A 82 3.10 2.55 0.61
CA SER A 82 3.42 1.87 1.87
C SER A 82 2.35 2.08 2.94
N ASN A 83 1.79 3.28 3.04
CA ASN A 83 0.71 3.58 3.98
C ASN A 83 -0.61 2.89 3.59
N ILE A 84 -0.94 2.81 2.29
CA ILE A 84 -2.13 2.09 1.81
C ILE A 84 -1.99 0.60 2.07
N LEU A 85 -0.82 0.01 1.83
CA LEU A 85 -0.56 -1.41 2.14
C LEU A 85 -0.70 -1.67 3.65
N ALA A 86 -0.10 -0.83 4.50
CA ALA A 86 -0.20 -0.96 5.96
C ALA A 86 -1.65 -0.81 6.46
N ILE A 87 -2.44 0.09 5.86
CA ILE A 87 -3.87 0.24 6.16
C ILE A 87 -4.63 -1.01 5.68
N GLY A 88 -4.34 -1.50 4.47
CA GLY A 88 -4.95 -2.72 3.92
C GLY A 88 -4.71 -3.94 4.82
N ASP A 89 -3.50 -4.13 5.30
CA ASP A 89 -3.15 -5.21 6.23
C ASP A 89 -3.82 -5.04 7.60
N ALA A 90 -3.98 -3.80 8.09
CA ALA A 90 -4.64 -3.52 9.36
C ALA A 90 -6.16 -3.78 9.35
N PHE A 91 -6.80 -3.70 8.19
CA PHE A 91 -8.24 -3.96 8.02
C PHE A 91 -8.54 -5.31 7.36
N ARG A 92 -7.52 -6.11 7.07
CA ARG A 92 -7.70 -7.45 6.53
C ARG A 92 -8.25 -8.37 7.63
N GLU A 93 -9.44 -8.92 7.40
CA GLU A 93 -9.95 -10.02 8.22
C GLU A 93 -9.05 -11.25 8.04
N GLU A 94 -8.61 -11.84 9.15
CA GLU A 94 -7.83 -13.08 9.12
C GLU A 94 -8.68 -14.20 8.54
N THR A 95 -8.12 -14.96 7.63
CA THR A 95 -8.81 -16.11 7.04
C THR A 95 -8.90 -17.27 8.03
N THR A 96 -9.85 -18.20 7.81
CA THR A 96 -9.98 -19.42 8.61
C THR A 96 -8.65 -20.19 8.73
N ASP A 97 -7.92 -20.33 7.63
CA ASP A 97 -6.64 -21.05 7.60
C ASP A 97 -5.57 -20.33 8.44
N GLU A 98 -5.50 -19.00 8.37
CA GLU A 98 -4.57 -18.19 9.17
C GLU A 98 -4.89 -18.29 10.66
N ILE A 99 -6.17 -18.29 11.04
CA ILE A 99 -6.60 -18.42 12.42
C ILE A 99 -6.26 -19.81 12.95
N LEU A 100 -6.52 -20.87 12.19
CA LEU A 100 -6.18 -22.24 12.55
C LEU A 100 -4.66 -22.45 12.68
N GLU A 101 -3.87 -21.87 11.79
CA GLU A 101 -2.42 -22.00 11.85
C GLU A 101 -1.83 -21.28 13.07
N LYS A 102 -2.24 -20.04 13.33
CA LYS A 102 -1.59 -19.14 14.29
C LYS A 102 -2.16 -19.19 15.69
N TYR A 103 -3.49 -19.30 15.84
CA TYR A 103 -4.16 -18.94 17.08
C TYR A 103 -4.96 -20.05 17.75
N VAL A 104 -5.35 -21.10 17.04
CA VAL A 104 -6.21 -22.13 17.61
C VAL A 104 -5.94 -23.50 17.01
N ASP A 105 -5.96 -24.52 17.85
CA ASP A 105 -6.04 -25.91 17.41
C ASP A 105 -7.45 -26.44 17.62
N VAL A 106 -8.01 -27.03 16.58
CA VAL A 106 -9.31 -27.72 16.64
C VAL A 106 -9.10 -29.17 16.27
N SER A 107 -9.46 -30.07 17.17
CA SER A 107 -9.36 -31.52 16.94
C SER A 107 -10.72 -32.19 17.14
N PHE A 108 -11.00 -33.17 16.30
CA PHE A 108 -12.24 -33.93 16.29
C PHE A 108 -12.02 -35.33 16.86
N GLY A 109 -12.90 -35.72 17.76
CA GLY A 109 -13.01 -37.09 18.26
C GLY A 109 -13.84 -37.96 17.33
N GLU A 110 -14.28 -39.10 17.84
CA GLU A 110 -15.17 -40.00 17.11
C GLU A 110 -16.61 -39.52 17.20
N PHE A 111 -17.35 -39.65 16.09
CA PHE A 111 -18.79 -39.45 16.10
C PHE A 111 -19.48 -40.65 16.76
N LYS A 112 -20.20 -40.38 17.82
CA LYS A 112 -20.88 -41.43 18.67
C LYS A 112 -22.39 -41.35 18.45
N VAL A 113 -23.00 -42.53 18.46
CA VAL A 113 -24.45 -42.68 18.45
C VAL A 113 -24.85 -43.55 19.64
N THR A 114 -25.60 -42.97 20.57
CA THR A 114 -26.07 -43.67 21.77
C THR A 114 -27.56 -43.85 21.63
N ASN A 115 -28.00 -45.12 21.65
CA ASN A 115 -29.43 -45.47 21.65
C ASN A 115 -29.87 -45.80 23.07
N ASN A 116 -30.86 -45.06 23.58
CA ASN A 116 -31.48 -45.33 24.91
C ASN A 116 -32.87 -45.97 24.81
N GLY A 117 -33.20 -46.50 23.64
CA GLY A 117 -34.46 -47.22 23.38
C GLY A 117 -35.61 -46.35 22.85
N TYR A 118 -35.59 -45.06 23.08
CA TYR A 118 -36.61 -44.11 22.64
C TYR A 118 -36.05 -43.06 21.67
N PHE A 119 -34.79 -42.66 21.86
CA PHE A 119 -34.15 -41.65 21.03
C PHE A 119 -32.71 -42.09 20.75
N SER A 120 -32.21 -41.67 19.61
CA SER A 120 -30.80 -41.77 19.30
C SER A 120 -30.17 -40.40 19.60
N GLU A 121 -29.26 -40.36 20.57
CA GLU A 121 -28.43 -39.23 20.85
C GLU A 121 -27.14 -39.38 20.02
N THR A 122 -26.75 -38.28 19.38
CA THR A 122 -25.53 -38.24 18.60
C THR A 122 -24.58 -37.24 19.23
N THR A 123 -23.27 -37.43 19.07
CA THR A 123 -22.29 -36.46 19.51
C THR A 123 -20.97 -36.61 18.77
N LEU A 124 -20.37 -35.52 18.43
CA LEU A 124 -18.99 -35.38 18.01
C LEU A 124 -18.23 -34.63 19.10
N ASP A 125 -17.30 -35.29 19.76
CA ASP A 125 -16.44 -34.62 20.74
C ASP A 125 -15.41 -33.76 20.01
N ILE A 126 -15.21 -32.50 20.45
CA ILE A 126 -14.29 -31.57 19.87
C ILE A 126 -13.46 -30.92 20.94
N THR A 127 -12.17 -30.86 20.73
CA THR A 127 -11.25 -30.09 21.57
C THR A 127 -10.77 -28.85 20.85
N VAL A 128 -10.96 -27.69 21.49
CA VAL A 128 -10.49 -26.39 21.02
C VAL A 128 -9.43 -25.88 21.98
N LYS A 129 -8.22 -25.59 21.48
CA LYS A 129 -7.09 -25.08 22.28
C LYS A 129 -6.65 -23.73 21.75
N ASN A 130 -6.64 -22.72 22.62
CA ASN A 130 -6.12 -21.40 22.31
C ASN A 130 -4.59 -21.41 22.28
N LYS A 131 -3.98 -21.11 21.12
CA LYS A 131 -2.53 -20.93 20.94
C LYS A 131 -2.11 -19.46 21.04
N ALA A 132 -3.07 -18.52 21.01
CA ALA A 132 -2.77 -17.11 21.13
C ALA A 132 -2.19 -16.78 22.52
N GLU A 133 -1.39 -15.73 22.61
CA GLU A 133 -0.78 -15.25 23.86
C GLU A 133 -1.77 -14.53 24.79
N LYS A 134 -3.02 -14.35 24.36
CA LYS A 134 -4.08 -13.63 25.07
C LYS A 134 -5.39 -14.42 25.08
N GLN A 135 -6.33 -13.95 25.88
CA GLN A 135 -7.67 -14.52 25.96
C GLN A 135 -8.42 -14.24 24.65
N CYS A 136 -9.01 -15.28 24.07
CA CYS A 136 -9.78 -15.22 22.84
C CYS A 136 -11.10 -15.96 22.96
N THR A 137 -12.08 -15.52 22.18
CA THR A 137 -13.32 -16.24 21.93
C THR A 137 -13.36 -16.67 20.47
N TYR A 138 -13.77 -17.92 20.23
CA TYR A 138 -13.84 -18.50 18.90
C TYR A 138 -15.27 -18.95 18.60
N TYR A 139 -15.81 -18.49 17.46
CA TYR A 139 -17.01 -19.04 16.83
C TYR A 139 -16.57 -19.93 15.69
N ILE A 140 -16.87 -21.21 15.77
CA ILE A 140 -16.35 -22.22 14.84
C ILE A 140 -17.53 -22.92 14.18
N THR A 141 -17.66 -22.75 12.87
CA THR A 141 -18.57 -23.51 12.04
C THR A 141 -17.88 -24.76 11.55
N ILE A 142 -18.47 -25.92 11.82
CA ILE A 142 -17.97 -27.24 11.45
C ILE A 142 -18.87 -27.80 10.37
N GLU A 143 -18.30 -28.52 9.41
CA GLU A 143 -19.07 -29.28 8.44
C GLU A 143 -18.74 -30.77 8.50
N ALA A 144 -19.77 -31.57 8.34
CA ALA A 144 -19.68 -33.00 8.05
C ALA A 144 -19.75 -33.18 6.54
N VAL A 145 -18.79 -33.89 5.94
CA VAL A 145 -18.76 -34.15 4.50
C VAL A 145 -18.67 -35.65 4.22
N ASP A 146 -19.25 -36.06 3.10
CA ASP A 146 -19.16 -37.45 2.63
C ASP A 146 -17.79 -37.79 2.00
N ALA A 147 -17.63 -39.01 1.55
CA ALA A 147 -16.39 -39.48 0.91
C ALA A 147 -16.03 -38.73 -0.39
N ASN A 148 -16.99 -38.05 -1.02
CA ASN A 148 -16.79 -37.25 -2.22
C ASN A 148 -16.54 -35.76 -1.88
N GLY A 149 -16.54 -35.40 -0.59
CA GLY A 149 -16.42 -34.02 -0.13
C GLY A 149 -17.73 -33.22 -0.18
N ALA A 150 -18.87 -33.85 -0.48
CA ALA A 150 -20.16 -33.16 -0.47
C ALA A 150 -20.65 -32.97 0.97
N ARG A 151 -21.13 -31.77 1.28
CA ARG A 151 -21.63 -31.40 2.60
C ARG A 151 -22.89 -32.19 2.95
N ILE A 152 -22.86 -32.82 4.13
CA ILE A 152 -24.01 -33.49 4.72
C ILE A 152 -24.77 -32.50 5.61
N GLU A 153 -24.05 -31.80 6.52
CA GLU A 153 -24.62 -30.87 7.47
C GLU A 153 -23.53 -29.96 8.04
N THR A 154 -23.96 -28.86 8.70
CA THR A 154 -23.07 -27.97 9.47
C THR A 154 -23.61 -27.80 10.87
N ASP A 155 -22.68 -27.55 11.82
CA ASP A 155 -23.00 -27.16 13.18
C ASP A 155 -22.03 -26.07 13.64
N MET A 156 -22.38 -25.34 14.69
CA MET A 156 -21.58 -24.25 15.24
C MET A 156 -21.26 -24.47 16.71
N ILE A 157 -20.01 -24.36 17.06
CA ILE A 157 -19.53 -24.41 18.44
C ILE A 157 -18.97 -23.05 18.86
N TYR A 158 -18.98 -22.83 20.17
CA TYR A 158 -18.58 -21.58 20.78
C TYR A 158 -17.59 -21.82 21.92
N ALA A 159 -16.35 -21.35 21.76
CA ALA A 159 -15.33 -21.39 22.79
C ALA A 159 -15.18 -19.99 23.39
N ASP A 160 -15.87 -19.74 24.52
CA ASP A 160 -15.90 -18.43 25.16
C ASP A 160 -14.68 -18.18 26.02
N ARG A 161 -14.06 -17.01 25.82
CA ARG A 161 -13.01 -16.43 26.66
C ARG A 161 -11.93 -17.42 27.09
N LEU A 162 -11.43 -18.18 26.14
CA LEU A 162 -10.40 -19.18 26.37
C LEU A 162 -9.05 -18.49 26.57
N GLY A 163 -8.47 -18.64 27.75
CA GLY A 163 -7.17 -18.04 28.09
C GLY A 163 -6.03 -18.60 27.26
N ALA A 164 -4.87 -17.93 27.26
CA ALA A 164 -3.67 -18.38 26.57
C ALA A 164 -3.27 -19.80 26.97
N GLY A 165 -3.12 -20.68 25.99
CA GLY A 165 -2.75 -22.10 26.17
C GLY A 165 -3.84 -22.98 26.76
N GLN A 166 -5.02 -22.45 27.10
CA GLN A 166 -6.13 -23.24 27.63
C GLN A 166 -6.83 -24.03 26.53
N GLU A 167 -7.48 -25.12 26.93
CA GLU A 167 -8.31 -25.94 26.06
C GLU A 167 -9.70 -26.16 26.67
N ILE A 168 -10.69 -26.36 25.81
CA ILE A 168 -12.06 -26.67 26.17
C ILE A 168 -12.56 -27.86 25.35
N TYR A 169 -13.41 -28.69 25.98
CA TYR A 169 -14.07 -29.82 25.35
C TYR A 169 -15.51 -29.44 25.03
N LEU A 170 -15.86 -29.48 23.77
CA LEU A 170 -17.18 -29.10 23.25
C LEU A 170 -17.81 -30.29 22.52
N LYS A 171 -19.09 -30.18 22.26
CA LYS A 171 -19.85 -31.19 21.53
C LYS A 171 -20.53 -30.55 20.35
N ALA A 172 -20.58 -31.27 19.24
CA ALA A 172 -21.33 -30.86 18.03
C ALA A 172 -22.17 -32.03 17.53
N PHE A 173 -23.12 -31.71 16.67
CA PHE A 173 -24.02 -32.67 16.03
C PHE A 173 -24.76 -33.54 17.04
N GLU A 174 -25.27 -32.90 18.14
CA GLU A 174 -25.98 -33.62 19.21
C GLU A 174 -27.36 -34.17 18.78
N TYR A 175 -27.92 -33.66 17.71
CA TYR A 175 -29.24 -34.03 17.19
C TYR A 175 -29.20 -34.23 15.67
N VAL A 176 -28.67 -35.37 15.23
CA VAL A 176 -28.65 -35.74 13.81
C VAL A 176 -29.88 -36.55 13.44
N ASP A 177 -30.54 -36.17 12.34
CA ASP A 177 -31.69 -36.90 11.83
C ASP A 177 -31.37 -38.37 11.54
N GLN A 178 -32.30 -39.25 11.85
CA GLN A 178 -32.18 -40.71 11.65
C GLN A 178 -31.78 -41.08 10.20
N GLU A 179 -32.30 -40.34 9.23
CA GLU A 179 -31.99 -40.56 7.81
C GLU A 179 -30.54 -40.28 7.45
N LYS A 180 -29.90 -39.37 8.19
CA LYS A 180 -28.49 -38.98 7.97
C LYS A 180 -27.48 -39.79 8.80
N LEU A 181 -27.91 -40.58 9.80
CA LEU A 181 -27.02 -41.30 10.71
C LEU A 181 -26.00 -42.18 9.97
N ASN A 182 -26.41 -42.87 8.92
CA ASN A 182 -25.53 -43.71 8.14
C ASN A 182 -24.47 -42.94 7.35
N GLN A 183 -24.79 -41.72 6.98
CA GLN A 183 -23.85 -40.79 6.31
C GLN A 183 -22.85 -40.25 7.34
N PHE A 184 -23.33 -39.80 8.51
CA PHE A 184 -22.50 -39.30 9.60
C PHE A 184 -21.48 -40.30 10.14
N LYS A 185 -21.83 -41.57 10.23
CA LYS A 185 -20.89 -42.65 10.64
C LYS A 185 -19.71 -42.82 9.68
N LYS A 186 -19.80 -42.27 8.46
CA LYS A 186 -18.76 -42.34 7.43
C LYS A 186 -18.23 -40.95 7.06
N ALA A 187 -18.74 -39.91 7.70
CA ALA A 187 -18.39 -38.54 7.41
C ALA A 187 -16.97 -38.21 7.87
N THR A 188 -16.36 -37.26 7.17
CA THR A 188 -15.19 -36.54 7.63
C THR A 188 -15.64 -35.18 8.16
N PHE A 189 -15.06 -34.76 9.30
CA PHE A 189 -15.37 -33.49 9.92
C PHE A 189 -14.23 -32.50 9.72
N ARG A 190 -14.56 -31.26 9.43
CA ARG A 190 -13.57 -30.20 9.26
C ARG A 190 -14.15 -28.84 9.67
N VAL A 191 -13.26 -27.91 9.98
CA VAL A 191 -13.63 -26.50 10.17
C VAL A 191 -13.96 -25.89 8.82
N LEU A 192 -15.15 -25.29 8.72
CA LEU A 192 -15.58 -24.56 7.53
C LEU A 192 -15.20 -23.09 7.64
N GLU A 193 -15.45 -22.51 8.81
CA GLU A 193 -15.24 -21.09 9.11
C GLU A 193 -14.92 -20.91 10.59
N ILE A 194 -14.06 -19.97 10.89
CA ILE A 194 -13.75 -19.57 12.26
C ILE A 194 -13.60 -18.05 12.35
N ASN A 195 -14.26 -17.49 13.36
CA ASN A 195 -14.15 -16.10 13.73
C ASN A 195 -13.54 -15.98 15.12
N LYS A 196 -12.48 -15.17 15.25
CA LYS A 196 -11.74 -14.93 16.49
C LYS A 196 -11.99 -13.53 17.02
N TYR A 197 -12.24 -13.42 18.31
CA TYR A 197 -12.39 -12.15 19.02
C TYR A 197 -11.41 -12.11 20.19
N ASP A 198 -10.64 -11.06 20.26
CA ASP A 198 -9.63 -10.81 21.30
C ASP A 198 -10.22 -10.04 22.49
N TYR A 199 -9.71 -10.31 23.70
CA TYR A 199 -10.08 -9.61 24.95
C TYR A 199 -8.85 -9.05 25.65
#